data_8297f3d7b999737cf12cb49d684199b4
#
_entry.id   8297f3d7b999737cf12cb49d684199b4
#
_cell.length_a   1.000
_cell.length_b   1.000
_cell.length_c   1.000
_cell.angle_alpha   90.00
_cell.angle_beta   90.00
_cell.angle_gamma   90.00
#
_symmetry.space_group_name_H-M   'P 1'
#
loop_
_entity.id
_entity.type
_entity.pdbx_description
1 polymer ?
#
loop_
_entity_poly.entity_id
_entity_poly.type
_entity_poly.pdbx_seq_one_letter_code
_entity_poly.pdbx_strand_id
1 'polypeptide(L)'
;MPSRQASDVMKIKGNFMREKFSYDKYLDFIEKDELEANKYKNQFIPDRLYKYQPIGSGQMRAKRIQTIKKEQIWASRVKYLNDPFEFKMLYADQKNNNVREFYEDVLNRNEIICLSSKWNDKLMWAHYAESHTGMCIEYAFLHGGKGQVTPVTYVANRQCFDDELKVWLKNKNLALEQMLKQNEINGVQRRQLHSCGKIMYTKDSVWKYEKEYRIVTRNHEDIKKGMFDSYKDEKGSLHKTQEFDLSLSKVYLGMNCTEENRNKIIETIKTINDNSVRKAVGHSRKDKTKMYKVLKNMGMIAIVWQIYSDEKLRLKCKQIY
;
A
#
# COMPACT_ATOMS: atom_id res chain seq x y z
N MET A 1 50.53 -34.69 22.03
CA MET A 1 50.29 -33.29 21.70
C MET A 1 49.35 -33.22 20.49
N PRO A 2 48.10 -32.86 20.65
CA PRO A 2 47.20 -32.67 19.51
C PRO A 2 47.25 -31.22 19.03
N SER A 3 47.37 -31.08 17.73
CA SER A 3 47.43 -29.87 16.94
C SER A 3 46.17 -29.03 17.05
N ARG A 4 46.34 -27.76 17.37
CA ARG A 4 45.34 -26.70 17.24
C ARG A 4 45.04 -26.46 15.76
N GLN A 5 43.91 -26.89 15.27
CA GLN A 5 43.21 -26.36 14.14
C GLN A 5 41.75 -26.12 14.58
N ALA A 6 41.54 -24.96 15.16
CA ALA A 6 40.21 -24.46 15.45
C ALA A 6 40.07 -23.06 14.81
N SER A 7 39.22 -23.01 13.79
CA SER A 7 38.29 -21.92 13.53
C SER A 7 38.85 -20.52 13.32
N ASP A 8 39.34 -20.26 12.14
CA ASP A 8 39.18 -18.94 11.53
C ASP A 8 37.90 -18.92 10.63
N VAL A 9 36.76 -18.94 11.29
CA VAL A 9 35.52 -18.45 10.65
C VAL A 9 35.64 -16.94 10.60
N MET A 10 36.26 -16.46 9.53
CA MET A 10 36.28 -15.06 9.14
C MET A 10 34.84 -14.56 9.12
N LYS A 11 34.46 -13.78 10.13
CA LYS A 11 33.31 -12.90 10.10
C LYS A 11 33.53 -11.88 9.00
N ILE A 12 33.22 -12.23 7.77
CA ILE A 12 33.03 -11.29 6.68
C ILE A 12 31.76 -10.49 7.05
N LYS A 13 31.97 -9.39 7.80
CA LYS A 13 31.03 -8.29 7.85
C LYS A 13 31.05 -7.61 6.47
N GLY A 14 30.60 -8.30 5.45
CA GLY A 14 30.24 -7.70 4.21
C GLY A 14 29.04 -6.80 4.46
N ASN A 15 29.20 -5.49 4.33
CA ASN A 15 28.13 -4.56 4.06
C ASN A 15 27.50 -4.98 2.72
N PHE A 16 26.72 -6.03 2.71
CA PHE A 16 25.79 -6.27 1.63
C PHE A 16 24.77 -5.13 1.70
N MET A 17 24.96 -4.11 0.87
CA MET A 17 23.90 -3.18 0.57
C MET A 17 22.72 -4.04 0.12
N ARG A 18 21.68 -4.15 0.97
CA ARG A 18 20.47 -4.89 0.60
C ARG A 18 20.00 -4.31 -0.72
N GLU A 19 19.94 -5.15 -1.73
CA GLU A 19 19.41 -4.80 -3.03
C GLU A 19 18.07 -4.09 -2.84
N LYS A 20 17.83 -3.03 -3.61
CA LYS A 20 16.57 -2.31 -3.61
C LYS A 20 15.69 -2.86 -4.72
N PHE A 21 14.38 -2.79 -4.53
CA PHE A 21 13.45 -3.11 -5.59
C PHE A 21 13.74 -2.24 -6.82
N SER A 22 13.80 -2.87 -7.98
CA SER A 22 13.88 -2.24 -9.29
C SER A 22 12.69 -2.68 -10.13
N TYR A 23 11.91 -1.74 -10.61
CA TYR A 23 10.79 -2.06 -11.48
C TYR A 23 11.28 -2.62 -12.84
N ASP A 24 12.41 -2.17 -13.35
CA ASP A 24 13.01 -2.71 -14.58
C ASP A 24 13.42 -4.17 -14.42
N LYS A 25 14.08 -4.51 -13.31
CA LYS A 25 14.39 -5.91 -12.99
C LYS A 25 13.12 -6.77 -12.80
N TYR A 26 12.06 -6.19 -12.25
CA TYR A 26 10.75 -6.85 -12.20
C TYR A 26 10.21 -7.14 -13.60
N LEU A 27 10.35 -6.19 -14.55
CA LEU A 27 9.96 -6.39 -15.93
C LEU A 27 10.79 -7.49 -16.64
N ASP A 28 12.07 -7.61 -16.32
CA ASP A 28 12.93 -8.68 -16.84
C ASP A 28 12.44 -10.08 -16.38
N PHE A 29 11.92 -10.18 -15.18
CA PHE A 29 11.28 -11.40 -14.70
C PHE A 29 9.89 -11.61 -15.33
N ILE A 30 9.08 -10.57 -15.48
CA ILE A 30 7.76 -10.65 -16.15
C ILE A 30 7.86 -11.20 -17.56
N GLU A 31 8.89 -10.81 -18.29
CA GLU A 31 9.14 -11.33 -19.64
C GLU A 31 9.35 -12.84 -19.66
N LYS A 32 10.00 -13.38 -18.62
CA LYS A 32 10.32 -14.80 -18.49
C LYS A 32 9.17 -15.59 -17.87
N ASP A 33 8.78 -15.19 -16.66
CA ASP A 33 7.79 -15.88 -15.84
C ASP A 33 7.15 -14.94 -14.83
N GLU A 34 5.82 -14.85 -14.81
CA GLU A 34 5.08 -13.97 -13.91
C GLU A 34 5.19 -14.40 -12.44
N LEU A 35 5.29 -15.70 -12.17
CA LEU A 35 5.44 -16.21 -10.82
C LEU A 35 6.80 -15.81 -10.24
N GLU A 36 7.87 -15.93 -11.02
CA GLU A 36 9.21 -15.50 -10.61
C GLU A 36 9.28 -13.98 -10.42
N ALA A 37 8.61 -13.21 -11.27
CA ALA A 37 8.48 -11.76 -11.09
C ALA A 37 7.81 -11.41 -9.75
N ASN A 38 6.72 -12.10 -9.41
CA ASN A 38 6.03 -11.92 -8.14
C ASN A 38 6.88 -12.37 -6.95
N LYS A 39 7.62 -13.47 -7.05
CA LYS A 39 8.59 -13.89 -6.03
C LYS A 39 9.67 -12.83 -5.81
N TYR A 40 10.26 -12.29 -6.88
CA TYR A 40 11.23 -11.19 -6.81
C TYR A 40 10.62 -9.97 -6.09
N LYS A 41 9.47 -9.48 -6.55
CA LYS A 41 8.80 -8.32 -5.98
C LYS A 41 8.49 -8.50 -4.48
N ASN A 42 7.96 -9.67 -4.10
CA ASN A 42 7.49 -9.95 -2.75
C ASN A 42 8.61 -9.95 -1.69
N GLN A 43 9.88 -10.15 -2.09
CA GLN A 43 11.05 -10.06 -1.19
C GLN A 43 11.24 -8.64 -0.62
N PHE A 44 10.74 -7.62 -1.31
CA PHE A 44 10.88 -6.22 -0.92
C PHE A 44 9.66 -5.69 -0.16
N ILE A 45 8.60 -6.48 -0.03
CA ILE A 45 7.37 -6.07 0.65
C ILE A 45 7.41 -6.57 2.09
N PRO A 46 7.40 -5.66 3.10
CA PRO A 46 7.38 -6.04 4.50
C PRO A 46 6.06 -6.73 4.87
N ASP A 47 6.04 -7.45 5.99
CA ASP A 47 4.82 -8.14 6.47
C ASP A 47 3.78 -7.19 7.06
N ARG A 48 4.14 -5.93 7.26
CA ARG A 48 3.28 -4.87 7.79
C ARG A 48 3.43 -3.62 6.95
N LEU A 49 2.30 -3.00 6.64
CA LEU A 49 2.22 -1.73 5.92
C LEU A 49 1.35 -0.74 6.68
N TYR A 50 1.60 0.53 6.49
CA TYR A 50 1.06 1.61 7.31
C TYR A 50 0.36 2.66 6.46
N LYS A 51 -0.84 3.07 6.85
CA LYS A 51 -1.58 4.17 6.22
C LYS A 51 -1.80 5.30 7.21
N TYR A 52 -1.17 6.42 6.93
CA TYR A 52 -1.39 7.66 7.67
C TYR A 52 -2.66 8.34 7.18
N GLN A 53 -3.43 8.90 8.09
CA GLN A 53 -4.64 9.64 7.73
C GLN A 53 -5.11 10.58 8.86
N PRO A 54 -5.81 11.68 8.51
CA PRO A 54 -6.46 12.53 9.49
C PRO A 54 -7.60 11.77 10.17
N ILE A 55 -7.90 12.13 11.41
CA ILE A 55 -9.15 11.75 12.09
C ILE A 55 -10.20 12.82 11.85
N GLY A 56 -9.79 14.10 11.96
CA GLY A 56 -10.67 15.24 11.83
C GLY A 56 -11.65 15.41 12.99
N SER A 57 -12.71 16.17 12.74
CA SER A 57 -13.80 16.42 13.69
C SER A 57 -15.16 16.25 13.01
N GLY A 58 -16.25 16.28 13.76
CA GLY A 58 -17.61 16.27 13.24
C GLY A 58 -17.87 15.14 12.22
N GLN A 59 -18.36 15.52 11.05
CA GLN A 59 -18.69 14.57 9.97
C GLN A 59 -17.48 13.80 9.43
N MET A 60 -16.31 14.44 9.34
CA MET A 60 -15.10 13.78 8.88
C MET A 60 -14.71 12.64 9.82
N ARG A 61 -14.69 12.90 11.12
CA ARG A 61 -14.45 11.87 12.14
C ARG A 61 -15.45 10.73 12.05
N ALA A 62 -16.74 11.03 11.90
CA ALA A 62 -17.77 10.02 11.76
C ALA A 62 -17.53 9.11 10.54
N LYS A 63 -17.18 9.69 9.39
CA LYS A 63 -16.81 8.94 8.17
C LYS A 63 -15.59 8.07 8.41
N ARG A 64 -14.51 8.58 9.05
CA ARG A 64 -13.29 7.79 9.35
C ARG A 64 -13.57 6.62 10.28
N ILE A 65 -14.35 6.85 11.34
CA ILE A 65 -14.78 5.79 12.25
C ILE A 65 -15.57 4.71 11.50
N GLN A 66 -16.50 5.12 10.64
CA GLN A 66 -17.28 4.18 9.83
C GLN A 66 -16.41 3.36 8.86
N THR A 67 -15.40 3.99 8.26
CA THR A 67 -14.40 3.32 7.41
C THR A 67 -13.68 2.21 8.19
N ILE A 68 -13.22 2.51 9.41
CA ILE A 68 -12.58 1.51 10.28
C ILE A 68 -13.55 0.39 10.66
N LYS A 69 -14.77 0.72 11.11
CA LYS A 69 -15.80 -0.26 11.48
C LYS A 69 -16.18 -1.22 10.36
N LYS A 70 -16.16 -0.74 9.13
CA LYS A 70 -16.48 -1.54 7.94
C LYS A 70 -15.27 -2.25 7.34
N GLU A 71 -14.10 -2.14 7.97
CA GLU A 71 -12.84 -2.67 7.46
C GLU A 71 -12.59 -2.22 6.02
N GLN A 72 -12.69 -0.92 5.79
CA GLN A 72 -12.49 -0.31 4.48
C GLN A 72 -11.21 0.52 4.44
N ILE A 73 -10.66 0.68 3.23
CA ILE A 73 -9.49 1.49 2.95
C ILE A 73 -9.80 2.44 1.79
N TRP A 74 -9.33 3.68 1.90
CA TRP A 74 -9.52 4.68 0.85
C TRP A 74 -8.48 4.55 -0.24
N ALA A 75 -8.94 4.45 -1.49
CA ALA A 75 -8.15 4.58 -2.69
C ALA A 75 -8.40 5.95 -3.32
N SER A 76 -7.36 6.73 -3.54
CA SER A 76 -7.44 8.07 -4.14
C SER A 76 -7.30 7.98 -5.65
N ARG A 77 -8.13 8.71 -6.41
CA ARG A 77 -7.88 8.86 -7.85
C ARG A 77 -6.54 9.54 -8.08
N VAL A 78 -5.87 9.12 -9.12
CA VAL A 78 -4.52 9.59 -9.47
C VAL A 78 -4.42 11.12 -9.52
N LYS A 79 -5.41 11.79 -10.11
CA LYS A 79 -5.44 13.26 -10.22
C LYS A 79 -5.55 14.02 -8.89
N TYR A 80 -5.88 13.35 -7.80
CA TYR A 80 -6.01 13.93 -6.45
C TYR A 80 -4.90 13.53 -5.49
N LEU A 81 -3.83 12.90 -6.00
CA LEU A 81 -2.61 12.69 -5.21
C LEU A 81 -1.97 14.05 -4.92
N ASN A 82 -1.27 14.14 -3.78
CA ASN A 82 -0.74 15.42 -3.28
C ASN A 82 0.45 15.97 -4.07
N ASP A 83 1.20 15.13 -4.80
CA ASP A 83 2.29 15.59 -5.65
C ASP A 83 1.74 16.00 -7.03
N PRO A 84 1.68 17.31 -7.34
CA PRO A 84 1.15 17.78 -8.61
C PRO A 84 2.04 17.42 -9.81
N PHE A 85 3.25 16.93 -9.56
CA PHE A 85 4.19 16.48 -10.61
C PHE A 85 4.14 14.96 -10.82
N GLU A 86 3.43 14.24 -9.98
CA GLU A 86 3.23 12.81 -10.14
C GLU A 86 2.47 12.53 -11.43
N PHE A 87 2.89 11.52 -12.19
CA PHE A 87 2.36 11.16 -13.52
C PHE A 87 2.58 12.17 -14.66
N LYS A 88 3.12 13.36 -14.41
CA LYS A 88 3.43 14.35 -15.46
C LYS A 88 4.53 13.92 -16.44
N MET A 89 5.21 12.84 -16.17
CA MET A 89 6.16 12.22 -17.11
C MET A 89 5.51 11.86 -18.46
N LEU A 90 4.18 11.70 -18.48
CA LEU A 90 3.41 11.46 -19.68
C LEU A 90 3.21 12.72 -20.55
N TYR A 91 3.55 13.91 -20.05
CA TYR A 91 3.31 15.17 -20.75
C TYR A 91 4.20 15.38 -21.98
N ALA A 92 5.31 14.68 -22.10
CA ALA A 92 6.33 15.00 -23.09
C ALA A 92 5.94 14.68 -24.55
N ASP A 93 4.89 13.90 -24.79
CA ASP A 93 4.48 13.51 -26.16
C ASP A 93 2.95 13.51 -26.37
N GLN A 94 2.25 14.52 -25.85
CA GLN A 94 0.78 14.66 -26.00
C GLN A 94 0.29 14.89 -27.44
N LYS A 95 1.21 15.13 -28.39
CA LYS A 95 0.87 15.20 -29.82
C LYS A 95 0.47 13.83 -30.36
N ASN A 96 0.88 12.73 -29.71
CA ASN A 96 0.45 11.39 -30.08
C ASN A 96 -0.86 11.03 -29.37
N ASN A 97 -1.91 10.73 -30.13
CA ASN A 97 -3.24 10.41 -29.59
C ASN A 97 -3.22 9.22 -28.64
N ASN A 98 -2.49 8.16 -28.94
CA ASN A 98 -2.42 6.97 -28.07
C ASN A 98 -1.78 7.28 -26.72
N VAL A 99 -0.75 8.15 -26.69
CA VAL A 99 -0.11 8.61 -25.44
C VAL A 99 -1.08 9.45 -24.62
N ARG A 100 -1.81 10.36 -25.28
CA ARG A 100 -2.81 11.20 -24.61
C ARG A 100 -3.95 10.37 -24.03
N GLU A 101 -4.52 9.43 -24.80
CA GLU A 101 -5.57 8.54 -24.35
C GLU A 101 -5.11 7.68 -23.16
N PHE A 102 -3.90 7.14 -23.22
CA PHE A 102 -3.31 6.39 -22.10
C PHE A 102 -3.18 7.26 -20.85
N TYR A 103 -2.71 8.50 -21.00
CA TYR A 103 -2.58 9.43 -19.88
C TYR A 103 -3.94 9.75 -19.25
N GLU A 104 -4.95 10.04 -20.07
CA GLU A 104 -6.31 10.31 -19.60
C GLU A 104 -6.92 9.07 -18.90
N ASP A 105 -6.69 7.88 -19.44
CA ASP A 105 -7.10 6.61 -18.82
C ASP A 105 -6.45 6.43 -17.46
N VAL A 106 -5.13 6.66 -17.36
CA VAL A 106 -4.38 6.60 -16.10
C VAL A 106 -4.97 7.54 -15.06
N LEU A 107 -5.22 8.80 -15.42
CA LEU A 107 -5.73 9.82 -14.49
C LEU A 107 -7.16 9.56 -14.02
N ASN A 108 -8.02 9.08 -14.92
CA ASN A 108 -9.45 9.04 -14.69
C ASN A 108 -9.95 7.69 -14.17
N ARG A 109 -9.31 6.57 -14.56
CA ARG A 109 -9.78 5.23 -14.22
C ARG A 109 -9.02 4.53 -13.12
N ASN A 110 -7.83 5.02 -12.76
CA ASN A 110 -7.05 4.39 -11.71
C ASN A 110 -7.19 5.11 -10.37
N GLU A 111 -7.24 4.29 -9.34
CA GLU A 111 -7.21 4.70 -7.94
C GLU A 111 -6.03 4.05 -7.25
N ILE A 112 -5.41 4.74 -6.31
CA ILE A 112 -4.20 4.28 -5.63
C ILE A 112 -4.40 4.29 -4.13
N ILE A 113 -4.07 3.16 -3.51
CA ILE A 113 -3.91 3.04 -2.08
C ILE A 113 -2.42 3.19 -1.78
N CYS A 114 -2.05 4.34 -1.19
CA CYS A 114 -0.68 4.62 -0.75
C CYS A 114 -0.48 4.10 0.67
N LEU A 115 0.55 3.30 0.87
CA LEU A 115 0.96 2.70 2.13
C LEU A 115 2.44 2.98 2.37
N SER A 116 2.88 3.03 3.62
CA SER A 116 4.30 3.16 3.99
C SER A 116 4.81 1.90 4.67
N SER A 117 6.12 1.67 4.64
CA SER A 117 6.74 0.62 5.45
C SER A 117 7.04 1.03 6.89
N LYS A 118 6.72 2.27 7.30
CA LYS A 118 7.04 2.79 8.63
C LYS A 118 5.89 3.58 9.24
N TRP A 119 5.70 3.42 10.56
CA TRP A 119 4.78 4.21 11.37
C TRP A 119 5.47 5.40 12.08
N ASN A 120 6.78 5.43 12.16
CA ASN A 120 7.55 6.35 13.01
C ASN A 120 8.33 7.42 12.23
N ASP A 121 7.83 7.83 11.09
CA ASP A 121 8.41 8.91 10.31
C ASP A 121 7.72 10.25 10.66
N LYS A 122 8.49 11.25 11.10
CA LYS A 122 7.95 12.55 11.56
C LYS A 122 7.31 13.33 10.41
N LEU A 123 7.88 13.26 9.21
CA LEU A 123 7.32 13.97 8.05
C LEU A 123 5.99 13.33 7.63
N MET A 124 5.90 12.01 7.68
CA MET A 124 4.64 11.31 7.42
C MET A 124 3.54 11.71 8.41
N TRP A 125 3.86 11.84 9.69
CA TRP A 125 2.92 12.34 10.69
C TRP A 125 2.50 13.79 10.46
N ALA A 126 3.44 14.65 10.05
CA ALA A 126 3.15 16.04 9.75
C ALA A 126 2.25 16.20 8.52
N HIS A 127 2.61 15.52 7.43
CA HIS A 127 1.94 15.70 6.13
C HIS A 127 0.62 14.93 5.99
N TYR A 128 0.56 13.70 6.51
CA TYR A 128 -0.54 12.78 6.22
C TYR A 128 -1.44 12.46 7.42
N ALA A 129 -1.02 12.81 8.63
CA ALA A 129 -1.78 12.60 9.86
C ALA A 129 -2.15 13.93 10.56
N GLU A 130 -2.52 14.93 9.77
CA GLU A 130 -3.07 16.21 10.26
C GLU A 130 -2.17 16.83 11.35
N SER A 131 -0.88 17.03 11.04
CA SER A 131 0.11 17.60 11.99
C SER A 131 0.14 16.87 13.35
N HIS A 132 0.22 15.54 13.29
CA HIS A 132 0.26 14.66 14.47
C HIS A 132 -1.03 14.57 15.31
N THR A 133 -2.16 15.11 14.84
CA THR A 133 -3.47 14.93 15.50
C THR A 133 -4.22 13.70 15.01
N GLY A 134 -3.85 13.18 13.84
CA GLY A 134 -4.47 12.07 13.17
C GLY A 134 -4.04 10.69 13.66
N MET A 135 -4.11 9.70 12.78
CA MET A 135 -3.77 8.32 13.08
C MET A 135 -2.95 7.67 11.97
N CYS A 136 -2.27 6.59 12.33
CA CYS A 136 -1.62 5.69 11.39
C CYS A 136 -2.14 4.26 11.63
N ILE A 137 -2.67 3.63 10.60
CA ILE A 137 -3.23 2.27 10.68
C ILE A 137 -2.18 1.29 10.15
N GLU A 138 -1.89 0.25 10.94
CA GLU A 138 -1.07 -0.88 10.54
C GLU A 138 -1.96 -1.97 9.95
N TYR A 139 -1.61 -2.41 8.76
CA TYR A 139 -2.22 -3.55 8.10
C TYR A 139 -1.26 -4.73 8.05
N ALA A 140 -1.79 -5.92 8.29
CA ALA A 140 -1.11 -7.20 8.11
C ALA A 140 -1.69 -7.93 6.90
N PHE A 141 -0.92 -8.78 6.25
CA PHE A 141 -1.43 -9.67 5.21
C PHE A 141 -2.12 -10.89 5.84
N LEU A 142 -3.31 -11.25 5.35
CA LEU A 142 -4.13 -12.35 5.90
C LEU A 142 -3.56 -13.73 5.51
N HIS A 143 -3.21 -13.91 4.24
CA HIS A 143 -2.81 -15.20 3.68
C HIS A 143 -1.40 -15.15 3.06
N GLY A 144 -0.59 -14.14 3.40
CA GLY A 144 0.70 -13.89 2.79
C GLY A 144 0.62 -13.30 1.37
N GLY A 145 -0.56 -12.87 0.96
CA GLY A 145 -0.90 -12.36 -0.36
C GLY A 145 -0.35 -10.97 -0.64
N LYS A 146 0.95 -10.86 -0.89
CA LYS A 146 1.60 -9.59 -1.25
C LYS A 146 1.44 -9.23 -2.73
N GLY A 147 0.72 -10.04 -3.52
CA GLY A 147 0.67 -9.96 -4.98
C GLY A 147 0.23 -8.62 -5.55
N GLN A 148 -0.75 -7.98 -4.93
CA GLN A 148 -1.31 -6.70 -5.39
C GLN A 148 -0.49 -5.48 -4.96
N VAL A 149 0.42 -5.63 -4.00
CA VAL A 149 1.27 -4.55 -3.51
C VAL A 149 2.54 -4.46 -4.34
N THR A 150 2.95 -3.24 -4.68
CA THR A 150 4.21 -2.98 -5.38
C THR A 150 4.98 -1.85 -4.68
N PRO A 151 6.29 -2.04 -4.42
CA PRO A 151 7.13 -0.97 -3.88
C PRO A 151 7.27 0.17 -4.89
N VAL A 152 7.33 1.42 -4.42
CA VAL A 152 7.61 2.59 -5.25
C VAL A 152 9.11 2.69 -5.51
N THR A 153 9.47 2.89 -6.77
CA THR A 153 10.83 3.20 -7.22
C THR A 153 11.04 4.70 -7.20
N TYR A 154 12.07 5.16 -6.51
CA TYR A 154 12.39 6.59 -6.41
C TYR A 154 13.51 6.96 -7.39
N VAL A 155 13.24 7.96 -8.21
CA VAL A 155 14.18 8.45 -9.26
C VAL A 155 14.55 9.91 -9.02
N ALA A 156 15.81 10.26 -9.29
CA ALA A 156 16.31 11.63 -9.13
C ALA A 156 15.87 12.54 -10.28
N ASN A 157 15.55 11.97 -11.42
CA ASN A 157 15.20 12.73 -12.61
C ASN A 157 14.04 12.03 -13.31
N ARG A 158 12.87 12.69 -13.36
CA ARG A 158 11.64 12.15 -13.91
C ARG A 158 11.56 12.20 -15.44
N GLN A 159 12.62 12.63 -16.13
CA GLN A 159 12.57 12.93 -17.56
C GLN A 159 12.46 11.69 -18.46
N CYS A 160 12.60 10.49 -17.92
CA CYS A 160 12.61 9.31 -18.77
C CYS A 160 11.29 8.57 -18.71
N PHE A 161 10.41 8.90 -19.65
CA PHE A 161 9.62 7.86 -20.28
C PHE A 161 10.60 6.84 -20.85
N ASP A 162 10.42 5.60 -20.47
CA ASP A 162 11.10 4.48 -21.10
C ASP A 162 10.81 4.58 -22.62
N ASP A 163 11.84 4.67 -23.43
CA ASP A 163 11.68 4.77 -24.88
C ASP A 163 10.93 3.56 -25.44
N GLU A 164 11.08 2.39 -24.82
CA GLU A 164 10.33 1.18 -25.11
C GLU A 164 8.83 1.39 -24.91
N LEU A 165 8.41 2.01 -23.81
CA LEU A 165 7.02 2.35 -23.55
C LEU A 165 6.47 3.37 -24.55
N LYS A 166 7.26 4.36 -24.94
CA LYS A 166 6.84 5.34 -25.96
C LYS A 166 6.60 4.66 -27.31
N VAL A 167 7.51 3.79 -27.72
CA VAL A 167 7.37 3.04 -28.98
C VAL A 167 6.13 2.15 -28.91
N TRP A 168 5.92 1.45 -27.80
CA TRP A 168 4.73 0.60 -27.64
C TRP A 168 3.43 1.42 -27.66
N LEU A 169 3.36 2.54 -26.96
CA LEU A 169 2.17 3.39 -26.95
C LEU A 169 1.85 3.96 -28.34
N LYS A 170 2.86 4.32 -29.13
CA LYS A 170 2.66 4.77 -30.52
C LYS A 170 2.02 3.70 -31.41
N ASN A 171 2.33 2.42 -31.15
CA ASN A 171 1.87 1.28 -31.93
C ASN A 171 0.80 0.43 -31.20
N LYS A 172 0.22 0.95 -30.12
CA LYS A 172 -0.67 0.22 -29.19
C LYS A 172 -1.79 -0.54 -29.91
N ASN A 173 -2.50 0.10 -30.84
CA ASN A 173 -3.65 -0.52 -31.51
C ASN A 173 -3.22 -1.74 -32.34
N LEU A 174 -2.12 -1.62 -33.10
CA LEU A 174 -1.57 -2.72 -33.88
C LEU A 174 -1.08 -3.87 -32.98
N ALA A 175 -0.42 -3.54 -31.86
CA ALA A 175 0.05 -4.54 -30.91
C ALA A 175 -1.11 -5.28 -30.23
N LEU A 176 -2.18 -4.58 -29.83
CA LEU A 176 -3.39 -5.20 -29.26
C LEU A 176 -4.12 -6.10 -30.27
N GLU A 177 -4.23 -5.69 -31.54
CA GLU A 177 -4.82 -6.53 -32.57
C GLU A 177 -4.01 -7.82 -32.80
N GLN A 178 -2.69 -7.74 -32.76
CA GLN A 178 -1.81 -8.93 -32.88
C GLN A 178 -2.00 -9.86 -31.68
N MET A 179 -2.07 -9.34 -30.45
CA MET A 179 -2.32 -10.13 -29.23
C MET A 179 -3.67 -10.86 -29.30
N LEU A 180 -4.72 -10.17 -29.74
CA LEU A 180 -6.05 -10.75 -29.88
C LEU A 180 -6.11 -11.87 -30.94
N LYS A 181 -5.36 -11.74 -32.05
CA LYS A 181 -5.28 -12.76 -33.09
C LYS A 181 -4.53 -14.02 -32.66
N GLN A 182 -3.57 -13.89 -31.77
CA GLN A 182 -2.71 -14.99 -31.33
C GLN A 182 -3.33 -15.85 -30.22
N ASN A 183 -4.38 -15.37 -29.51
CA ASN A 183 -4.99 -15.98 -28.33
C ASN A 183 -4.00 -16.25 -27.16
N GLU A 184 -2.75 -15.90 -27.30
CA GLU A 184 -1.69 -16.04 -26.30
C GLU A 184 -0.83 -14.78 -26.25
N ILE A 185 -0.35 -14.43 -25.06
CA ILE A 185 0.55 -13.31 -24.84
C ILE A 185 1.95 -13.86 -24.59
N ASN A 186 2.89 -13.58 -25.49
CA ASN A 186 4.28 -13.96 -25.29
C ASN A 186 4.98 -13.08 -24.22
N GLY A 187 6.20 -13.48 -23.82
CA GLY A 187 6.94 -12.79 -22.75
C GLY A 187 7.20 -11.31 -23.05
N VAL A 188 7.58 -10.97 -24.28
CA VAL A 188 7.83 -9.57 -24.70
C VAL A 188 6.56 -8.73 -24.60
N GLN A 189 5.44 -9.25 -25.08
CA GLN A 189 4.13 -8.58 -25.00
C GLN A 189 3.68 -8.39 -23.56
N ARG A 190 3.91 -9.38 -22.70
CA ARG A 190 3.64 -9.30 -21.25
C ARG A 190 4.49 -8.21 -20.61
N ARG A 191 5.79 -8.15 -20.90
CA ARG A 191 6.69 -7.08 -20.46
C ARG A 191 6.15 -5.70 -20.88
N GLN A 192 5.75 -5.53 -22.13
CA GLN A 192 5.20 -4.28 -22.65
C GLN A 192 3.93 -3.85 -21.93
N LEU A 193 3.00 -4.77 -21.63
CA LEU A 193 1.80 -4.48 -20.84
C LEU A 193 2.14 -4.04 -19.42
N HIS A 194 3.07 -4.71 -18.76
CA HIS A 194 3.50 -4.35 -17.42
C HIS A 194 4.34 -3.07 -17.38
N SER A 195 5.05 -2.72 -18.45
CA SER A 195 5.80 -1.46 -18.52
C SER A 195 4.89 -0.23 -18.42
N CYS A 196 3.65 -0.33 -18.89
CA CYS A 196 2.63 0.71 -18.70
C CYS A 196 2.36 1.01 -17.22
N GLY A 197 2.50 0.00 -16.36
CA GLY A 197 2.34 0.13 -14.92
C GLY A 197 3.48 0.88 -14.23
N LYS A 198 4.67 0.95 -14.83
CA LYS A 198 5.86 1.56 -14.22
C LYS A 198 5.61 2.98 -13.71
N ILE A 199 4.81 3.75 -14.43
CA ILE A 199 4.45 5.11 -14.06
C ILE A 199 3.71 5.20 -12.73
N MET A 200 2.87 4.19 -12.42
CA MET A 200 2.11 4.13 -11.17
C MET A 200 2.99 3.89 -9.96
N TYR A 201 4.20 3.34 -10.17
CA TYR A 201 5.12 2.91 -9.12
C TYR A 201 6.44 3.66 -9.16
N THR A 202 6.48 4.80 -9.85
CA THR A 202 7.66 5.68 -9.90
C THR A 202 7.34 7.04 -9.28
N LYS A 203 8.22 7.51 -8.39
CA LYS A 203 8.08 8.79 -7.69
C LYS A 203 9.40 9.53 -7.59
N ASP A 204 9.35 10.86 -7.45
CA ASP A 204 10.57 11.66 -7.28
C ASP A 204 11.28 11.31 -5.97
N SER A 205 12.59 11.33 -6.00
CA SER A 205 13.45 10.98 -4.87
C SER A 205 13.30 11.92 -3.66
N VAL A 206 12.78 13.12 -3.83
CA VAL A 206 12.44 14.04 -2.72
C VAL A 206 11.41 13.43 -1.77
N TRP A 207 10.54 12.53 -2.26
CA TRP A 207 9.53 11.82 -1.49
C TRP A 207 10.01 10.49 -0.89
N LYS A 208 11.29 10.17 -1.00
CA LYS A 208 11.84 8.87 -0.56
C LYS A 208 11.65 8.58 0.93
N TYR A 209 11.41 9.60 1.76
CA TYR A 209 11.09 9.42 3.17
C TYR A 209 9.77 8.69 3.40
N GLU A 210 8.83 8.75 2.43
CA GLU A 210 7.53 8.06 2.53
C GLU A 210 7.67 6.53 2.54
N LYS A 211 8.74 5.98 1.92
CA LYS A 211 8.96 4.52 1.80
C LYS A 211 7.71 3.82 1.34
N GLU A 212 7.19 4.33 0.23
CA GLU A 212 5.85 4.05 -0.25
C GLU A 212 5.72 2.69 -0.92
N TYR A 213 4.57 2.09 -0.73
CA TYR A 213 4.05 0.91 -1.39
C TYR A 213 2.67 1.23 -1.91
N ARG A 214 2.34 0.75 -3.10
CA ARG A 214 1.06 1.04 -3.75
C ARG A 214 0.29 -0.20 -4.09
N ILE A 215 -1.03 -0.09 -3.93
CA ILE A 215 -2.00 -0.95 -4.58
C ILE A 215 -2.72 -0.05 -5.59
N VAL A 216 -2.66 -0.45 -6.87
CA VAL A 216 -3.38 0.22 -7.94
C VAL A 216 -4.64 -0.59 -8.23
N THR A 217 -5.78 0.08 -8.19
CA THR A 217 -7.07 -0.49 -8.52
C THR A 217 -7.76 0.36 -9.58
N ARG A 218 -8.71 -0.19 -10.28
CA ARG A 218 -9.53 0.56 -11.23
C ARG A 218 -10.83 1.00 -10.58
N ASN A 219 -11.29 2.17 -10.98
CA ASN A 219 -12.61 2.63 -10.62
C ASN A 219 -13.66 1.73 -11.28
N HIS A 220 -14.46 1.04 -10.48
CA HIS A 220 -15.49 0.10 -10.93
C HIS A 220 -16.77 0.77 -11.49
N GLU A 221 -16.66 1.93 -12.14
CA GLU A 221 -17.84 2.53 -12.78
C GLU A 221 -18.45 1.61 -13.85
N ASP A 222 -17.63 0.79 -14.48
CA ASP A 222 -18.03 -0.09 -15.58
C ASP A 222 -18.39 -1.53 -15.14
N ILE A 223 -18.17 -1.90 -13.88
CA ILE A 223 -18.46 -3.25 -13.36
C ILE A 223 -19.63 -3.21 -12.37
N LYS A 224 -20.84 -3.43 -12.90
CA LYS A 224 -22.10 -3.77 -12.21
C LYS A 224 -22.47 -2.89 -11.00
N LYS A 225 -23.33 -1.90 -11.21
CA LYS A 225 -24.23 -1.36 -10.19
C LYS A 225 -24.86 -2.53 -9.41
N GLY A 226 -24.49 -2.70 -8.15
CA GLY A 226 -25.23 -3.61 -7.27
C GLY A 226 -24.42 -4.53 -6.37
N MET A 227 -23.08 -4.59 -6.43
CA MET A 227 -22.36 -5.63 -5.68
C MET A 227 -21.61 -5.15 -4.43
N PHE A 228 -21.34 -3.86 -4.25
CA PHE A 228 -20.65 -3.33 -3.07
C PHE A 228 -21.20 -1.97 -2.65
N ASP A 229 -21.50 -1.82 -1.37
CA ASP A 229 -21.84 -0.58 -0.67
C ASP A 229 -20.56 0.30 -0.54
N SER A 230 -19.95 0.67 -1.65
CA SER A 230 -18.73 1.49 -1.66
C SER A 230 -19.12 2.96 -1.71
N TYR A 231 -18.76 3.70 -0.65
CA TYR A 231 -18.82 5.15 -0.71
C TYR A 231 -17.83 5.67 -1.75
N LYS A 232 -18.34 6.44 -2.69
CA LYS A 232 -17.60 7.02 -3.80
C LYS A 232 -17.80 8.53 -3.82
N ASP A 233 -16.73 9.25 -4.07
CA ASP A 233 -16.80 10.66 -4.45
C ASP A 233 -15.87 10.92 -5.65
N GLU A 234 -15.79 12.15 -6.11
CA GLU A 234 -14.93 12.51 -7.24
C GLU A 234 -13.42 12.29 -6.97
N LYS A 235 -13.03 12.17 -5.69
CA LYS A 235 -11.63 12.05 -5.25
C LYS A 235 -11.15 10.62 -5.09
N GLY A 236 -12.07 9.65 -5.08
CA GLY A 236 -11.72 8.25 -4.89
C GLY A 236 -12.88 7.40 -4.39
N SER A 237 -12.57 6.19 -3.95
CA SER A 237 -13.54 5.25 -3.42
C SER A 237 -13.03 4.48 -2.22
N LEU A 238 -13.96 3.87 -1.46
CA LEU A 238 -13.69 2.96 -0.37
C LEU A 238 -13.77 1.52 -0.85
N HIS A 239 -12.74 0.74 -0.56
CA HIS A 239 -12.66 -0.68 -0.84
C HIS A 239 -12.61 -1.48 0.45
N LYS A 240 -13.05 -2.73 0.45
CA LYS A 240 -12.82 -3.65 1.57
C LYS A 240 -11.34 -4.01 1.65
N THR A 241 -10.77 -4.01 2.85
CA THR A 241 -9.35 -4.36 3.03
C THR A 241 -9.06 -5.79 2.60
N GLN A 242 -10.03 -6.70 2.74
CA GLN A 242 -9.93 -8.09 2.34
C GLN A 242 -9.77 -8.29 0.82
N GLU A 243 -10.23 -7.34 -0.01
CA GLU A 243 -10.00 -7.36 -1.46
C GLU A 243 -8.51 -7.34 -1.80
N PHE A 244 -7.69 -6.81 -0.90
CA PHE A 244 -6.24 -6.67 -1.02
C PHE A 244 -5.47 -7.59 -0.06
N ASP A 245 -6.13 -8.58 0.51
CA ASP A 245 -5.56 -9.49 1.51
C ASP A 245 -5.01 -8.77 2.76
N LEU A 246 -5.56 -7.61 3.09
CA LEU A 246 -5.17 -6.77 4.22
C LEU A 246 -6.13 -6.90 5.39
N SER A 247 -5.60 -6.95 6.61
CA SER A 247 -6.33 -6.90 7.87
C SER A 247 -5.78 -5.79 8.76
N LEU A 248 -6.68 -5.06 9.42
CA LEU A 248 -6.32 -4.06 10.42
C LEU A 248 -5.69 -4.75 11.63
N SER A 249 -4.45 -4.41 11.94
CA SER A 249 -3.68 -4.99 13.05
C SER A 249 -3.53 -4.03 14.23
N LYS A 250 -3.16 -2.76 13.94
CA LYS A 250 -2.97 -1.75 14.97
C LYS A 250 -3.41 -0.38 14.49
N VAL A 251 -3.77 0.47 15.44
CA VAL A 251 -3.98 1.91 15.21
C VAL A 251 -3.03 2.67 16.11
N TYR A 252 -2.18 3.50 15.52
CA TYR A 252 -1.32 4.44 16.22
C TYR A 252 -1.99 5.80 16.19
N LEU A 253 -2.18 6.41 17.35
CA LEU A 253 -2.73 7.76 17.51
C LEU A 253 -1.59 8.76 17.57
N GLY A 254 -1.71 9.86 16.84
CA GLY A 254 -0.71 10.92 16.80
C GLY A 254 -0.49 11.53 18.18
N MET A 255 0.71 12.07 18.41
CA MET A 255 1.09 12.62 19.74
C MET A 255 0.16 13.76 20.21
N ASN A 256 -0.42 14.50 19.28
CA ASN A 256 -1.36 15.60 19.52
C ASN A 256 -2.83 15.18 19.36
N CYS A 257 -3.11 13.86 19.29
CA CYS A 257 -4.49 13.37 19.16
C CYS A 257 -5.33 13.82 20.36
N THR A 258 -6.47 14.44 20.09
CA THR A 258 -7.38 14.91 21.13
C THR A 258 -7.95 13.74 21.93
N GLU A 259 -8.31 13.99 23.19
CA GLU A 259 -8.91 12.97 24.04
C GLU A 259 -10.23 12.44 23.46
N GLU A 260 -11.04 13.32 22.89
CA GLU A 260 -12.27 12.93 22.22
C GLU A 260 -12.02 11.94 21.07
N ASN A 261 -11.07 12.24 20.18
CA ASN A 261 -10.70 11.37 19.07
C ASN A 261 -10.13 10.04 19.58
N ARG A 262 -9.28 10.09 20.61
CA ARG A 262 -8.71 8.91 21.26
C ARG A 262 -9.81 7.98 21.76
N ASN A 263 -10.75 8.51 22.53
CA ASN A 263 -11.84 7.73 23.12
C ASN A 263 -12.73 7.11 22.06
N LYS A 264 -13.07 7.85 20.99
CA LYS A 264 -13.86 7.35 19.86
C LYS A 264 -13.17 6.24 19.10
N ILE A 265 -11.86 6.33 18.86
CA ILE A 265 -11.10 5.26 18.20
C ILE A 265 -11.01 4.02 19.10
N ILE A 266 -10.73 4.16 20.38
CA ILE A 266 -10.69 3.03 21.34
C ILE A 266 -12.04 2.32 21.36
N GLU A 267 -13.15 3.04 21.48
CA GLU A 267 -14.50 2.48 21.46
C GLU A 267 -14.78 1.71 20.15
N THR A 268 -14.35 2.29 19.03
CA THR A 268 -14.49 1.66 17.71
C THR A 268 -13.73 0.34 17.63
N ILE A 269 -12.48 0.32 18.07
CA ILE A 269 -11.65 -0.90 18.04
C ILE A 269 -12.17 -1.96 19.00
N LYS A 270 -12.66 -1.57 20.19
CA LYS A 270 -13.36 -2.49 21.11
C LYS A 270 -14.54 -3.17 20.42
N THR A 271 -15.38 -2.40 19.74
CA THR A 271 -16.55 -2.93 19.04
C THR A 271 -16.15 -3.93 17.93
N ILE A 272 -15.10 -3.63 17.17
CA ILE A 272 -14.60 -4.54 16.11
C ILE A 272 -14.09 -5.85 16.74
N ASN A 273 -13.28 -5.74 17.78
CA ASN A 273 -12.70 -6.89 18.45
C ASN A 273 -13.79 -7.78 19.08
N ASP A 274 -14.78 -7.18 19.73
CA ASP A 274 -15.93 -7.90 20.31
C ASP A 274 -16.70 -8.66 19.23
N ASN A 275 -16.92 -8.04 18.07
CA ASN A 275 -17.58 -8.68 16.95
C ASN A 275 -16.77 -9.85 16.38
N SER A 276 -15.45 -9.69 16.27
CA SER A 276 -14.53 -10.76 15.83
C SER A 276 -14.56 -11.94 16.79
N VAL A 277 -14.49 -11.66 18.11
CA VAL A 277 -14.61 -12.69 19.15
C VAL A 277 -15.98 -13.38 19.09
N ARG A 278 -17.09 -12.63 18.95
CA ARG A 278 -18.44 -13.20 18.83
C ARG A 278 -18.56 -14.11 17.60
N LYS A 279 -18.03 -13.72 16.46
CA LYS A 279 -18.03 -14.54 15.25
C LYS A 279 -17.25 -15.85 15.45
N ALA A 280 -16.11 -15.80 16.12
CA ALA A 280 -15.25 -16.96 16.34
C ALA A 280 -15.82 -17.96 17.39
N VAL A 281 -16.53 -17.47 18.42
CA VAL A 281 -17.06 -18.30 19.54
C VAL A 281 -18.51 -18.72 19.30
N GLY A 282 -19.21 -18.07 18.37
CA GLY A 282 -20.65 -18.26 18.18
C GLY A 282 -21.43 -17.78 19.42
N HIS A 283 -22.48 -18.54 19.83
CA HIS A 283 -23.35 -18.17 20.94
C HIS A 283 -22.83 -18.61 22.33
N SER A 284 -21.68 -19.30 22.40
CA SER A 284 -21.13 -19.79 23.68
C SER A 284 -20.49 -18.66 24.49
N ARG A 285 -20.96 -18.43 25.71
CA ARG A 285 -20.45 -17.40 26.64
C ARG A 285 -19.15 -17.79 27.34
N LYS A 286 -18.84 -19.09 27.46
CA LYS A 286 -17.78 -19.60 28.38
C LYS A 286 -16.33 -19.36 27.86
N ASP A 287 -16.13 -19.14 26.56
CA ASP A 287 -14.79 -19.15 25.97
C ASP A 287 -14.29 -17.81 25.42
N LYS A 288 -15.02 -16.72 25.64
CA LYS A 288 -14.67 -15.40 25.04
C LYS A 288 -13.26 -14.93 25.41
N THR A 289 -12.87 -15.06 26.69
CA THR A 289 -11.54 -14.61 27.15
C THR A 289 -10.43 -15.46 26.54
N LYS A 290 -10.63 -16.78 26.45
CA LYS A 290 -9.68 -17.69 25.84
C LYS A 290 -9.58 -17.39 24.33
N MET A 291 -10.71 -17.21 23.65
CA MET A 291 -10.73 -16.88 22.23
C MET A 291 -10.10 -15.51 21.96
N TYR A 292 -10.34 -14.49 22.79
CA TYR A 292 -9.65 -13.21 22.66
C TYR A 292 -8.12 -13.37 22.69
N LYS A 293 -7.58 -14.17 23.60
CA LYS A 293 -6.14 -14.46 23.66
C LYS A 293 -5.64 -15.16 22.40
N VAL A 294 -6.39 -16.14 21.89
CA VAL A 294 -6.05 -16.85 20.66
C VAL A 294 -6.04 -15.90 19.48
N LEU A 295 -7.11 -15.13 19.27
CA LEU A 295 -7.21 -14.17 18.17
C LEU A 295 -6.13 -13.06 18.27
N LYS A 296 -5.80 -12.61 19.48
CA LYS A 296 -4.71 -11.67 19.71
C LYS A 296 -3.35 -12.25 19.30
N ASN A 297 -3.07 -13.50 19.67
CA ASN A 297 -1.83 -14.18 19.29
C ASN A 297 -1.74 -14.43 17.78
N MET A 298 -2.88 -14.64 17.12
CA MET A 298 -2.98 -14.75 15.67
C MET A 298 -2.92 -13.40 14.94
N GLY A 299 -2.85 -12.28 15.67
CA GLY A 299 -2.86 -10.93 15.10
C GLY A 299 -4.22 -10.49 14.52
N MET A 300 -5.31 -11.17 14.89
CA MET A 300 -6.68 -10.88 14.45
C MET A 300 -7.44 -9.91 15.36
N ILE A 301 -6.79 -9.43 16.42
CA ILE A 301 -7.33 -8.42 17.36
C ILE A 301 -6.53 -7.14 17.17
N ALA A 302 -7.23 -6.07 16.82
CA ALA A 302 -6.62 -4.76 16.66
C ALA A 302 -6.27 -4.11 18.03
N ILE A 303 -5.15 -3.41 18.07
CA ILE A 303 -4.61 -2.77 19.29
C ILE A 303 -4.41 -1.29 19.03
N VAL A 304 -4.69 -0.46 20.04
CA VAL A 304 -4.49 0.99 19.95
C VAL A 304 -3.23 1.41 20.70
N TRP A 305 -2.39 2.19 20.02
CA TRP A 305 -1.14 2.72 20.52
C TRP A 305 -1.15 4.25 20.51
N GLN A 306 -0.58 4.87 21.53
CA GLN A 306 -0.35 6.32 21.59
C GLN A 306 1.11 6.62 21.23
N ILE A 307 1.31 7.55 20.30
CA ILE A 307 2.64 8.06 19.95
C ILE A 307 3.04 9.16 20.93
N TYR A 308 4.31 9.17 21.28
CA TYR A 308 4.94 10.23 22.07
C TYR A 308 6.39 10.43 21.60
N SER A 309 7.00 11.52 22.01
CA SER A 309 8.44 11.78 21.79
C SER A 309 9.23 11.41 23.03
N ASP A 310 10.36 10.71 22.85
CA ASP A 310 11.33 10.51 23.94
C ASP A 310 12.26 11.73 24.10
N GLU A 311 13.10 11.71 25.13
CA GLU A 311 14.07 12.79 25.43
C GLU A 311 15.05 13.07 24.26
N LYS A 312 15.28 12.10 23.39
CA LYS A 312 16.10 12.23 22.18
C LYS A 312 15.27 12.62 20.95
N LEU A 313 14.06 13.13 21.14
CA LEU A 313 13.11 13.52 20.08
C LEU A 313 12.80 12.40 19.06
N ARG A 314 12.88 11.15 19.49
CA ARG A 314 12.48 10.00 18.67
C ARG A 314 11.03 9.65 18.93
N LEU A 315 10.30 9.30 17.87
CA LEU A 315 8.94 8.81 18.02
C LEU A 315 8.94 7.42 18.65
N LYS A 316 8.20 7.28 19.72
CA LYS A 316 7.92 6.08 20.49
C LYS A 316 6.43 5.83 20.55
N CYS A 317 6.03 4.63 20.94
CA CYS A 317 4.62 4.30 21.14
C CYS A 317 4.43 3.47 22.41
N LYS A 318 3.27 3.62 23.02
CA LYS A 318 2.80 2.79 24.14
C LYS A 318 1.41 2.27 23.84
N GLN A 319 1.15 1.03 24.21
CA GLN A 319 -0.18 0.45 24.08
C GLN A 319 -1.12 1.11 25.10
N ILE A 320 -2.31 1.51 24.65
CA ILE A 320 -3.36 2.11 25.49
C ILE A 320 -4.67 1.30 25.45
N TYR A 321 -4.76 0.34 24.50
CA TYR A 321 -5.82 -0.66 24.41
C TYR A 321 -5.35 -1.91 23.64
#